data_e776eae8eb43bbd0daa0c8c756c204db
#
_entry.id   e776eae8eb43bbd0daa0c8c756c204db
#
_cell.length_a   1.000
_cell.length_b   1.000
_cell.length_c   1.000
_cell.angle_alpha   90.00
_cell.angle_beta   90.00
_cell.angle_gamma   90.00
#
_symmetry.space_group_name_H-M   'P 1'
#
loop_
_entity.id
_entity.type
_entity.pdbx_description
1 polymer ?
#
loop_
_entity_poly.entity_id
_entity_poly.type
_entity_poly.pdbx_seq_one_letter_code
_entity_poly.pdbx_strand_id
1 'polypeptide(L)'
;QHNRVTEGPELVVSFDEARQGILKLRELHVQMDEAVLDAYGWNDIELKHDFYEVDYLPENDRVRFTIHPDARKEVLKRLLELNHKIHEEEKADGLFDKKKTVSKKVNIVNEPQAGYGGNLFNQE
;
A
#
# COMPACT_ATOMS: atom_id res chain seq x y z
N GLN A 1 -9.48 23.17 -22.75
CA GLN A 1 -8.99 22.43 -21.57
C GLN A 1 -8.45 23.33 -20.48
N HIS A 2 -7.77 24.36 -20.84
CA HIS A 2 -7.21 25.32 -19.88
C HIS A 2 -8.29 26.13 -19.18
N ASN A 3 -9.40 26.33 -19.82
CA ASN A 3 -10.47 27.15 -19.29
C ASN A 3 -11.16 26.57 -18.08
N ARG A 4 -11.12 25.24 -17.93
CA ARG A 4 -11.75 24.58 -16.80
C ARG A 4 -11.10 24.88 -15.47
N VAL A 5 -9.78 25.13 -15.49
CA VAL A 5 -9.01 25.42 -14.28
C VAL A 5 -9.34 26.78 -13.71
N THR A 6 -9.84 27.68 -14.53
CA THR A 6 -10.07 29.07 -14.16
C THR A 6 -11.53 29.42 -13.88
N GLU A 7 -12.41 28.43 -13.89
CA GLU A 7 -13.84 28.69 -13.71
C GLU A 7 -14.23 29.18 -12.32
N GLY A 8 -13.48 28.84 -11.29
CA GLY A 8 -13.76 29.27 -9.93
C GLY A 8 -12.55 29.91 -9.29
N PRO A 9 -12.68 31.12 -8.73
CA PRO A 9 -11.55 31.78 -8.07
C PRO A 9 -10.99 30.98 -6.89
N GLU A 10 -11.81 30.23 -6.20
CA GLU A 10 -11.38 29.37 -5.10
C GLU A 10 -10.61 28.13 -5.54
N LEU A 11 -10.66 27.79 -6.82
CA LEU A 11 -9.93 26.64 -7.38
C LEU A 11 -8.57 27.04 -7.95
N VAL A 12 -8.31 28.34 -8.06
CA VAL A 12 -7.05 28.84 -8.63
C VAL A 12 -6.12 29.20 -7.49
N VAL A 13 -4.99 28.50 -7.40
CA VAL A 13 -3.91 28.81 -6.46
C VAL A 13 -2.75 29.46 -7.20
N SER A 14 -2.02 30.32 -6.52
CA SER A 14 -0.81 30.90 -7.09
C SER A 14 0.27 29.82 -7.21
N PHE A 15 1.27 30.08 -8.06
CA PHE A 15 2.42 29.18 -8.21
C PHE A 15 3.14 28.96 -6.88
N ASP A 16 3.31 30.02 -6.08
CA ASP A 16 3.97 29.94 -4.80
C ASP A 16 3.18 29.11 -3.79
N GLU A 17 1.88 29.27 -3.74
CA GLU A 17 1.01 28.44 -2.90
C GLU A 17 1.06 26.96 -3.28
N ALA A 18 1.00 26.68 -4.57
CA ALA A 18 1.11 25.33 -5.09
C ALA A 18 2.46 24.69 -4.72
N ARG A 19 3.54 25.45 -4.88
CA ARG A 19 4.88 25.00 -4.52
C ARG A 19 5.00 24.71 -3.03
N GLN A 20 4.53 25.60 -2.19
CA GLN A 20 4.52 25.40 -0.73
C GLN A 20 3.68 24.20 -0.33
N GLY A 21 2.54 24.02 -0.98
CA GLY A 21 1.68 22.85 -0.76
C GLY A 21 2.40 21.53 -1.08
N ILE A 22 3.13 21.49 -2.17
CA ILE A 22 3.93 20.30 -2.54
C ILE A 22 5.03 20.04 -1.51
N LEU A 23 5.74 21.07 -1.07
CA LEU A 23 6.79 20.93 -0.07
C LEU A 23 6.21 20.43 1.26
N LYS A 24 5.08 20.96 1.65
CA LYS A 24 4.37 20.51 2.86
C LYS A 24 3.91 19.07 2.74
N LEU A 25 3.42 18.66 1.58
CA LEU A 25 2.99 17.29 1.32
C LEU A 25 4.17 16.33 1.45
N ARG A 26 5.34 16.68 0.93
CA ARG A 26 6.55 15.86 1.08
C ARG A 26 6.97 15.71 2.52
N GLU A 27 6.93 16.81 3.27
CA GLU A 27 7.23 16.78 4.71
C GLU A 27 6.28 15.85 5.46
N LEU A 28 5.00 15.90 5.16
CA LEU A 28 4.00 15.02 5.77
C LEU A 28 4.23 13.55 5.41
N HIS A 29 4.64 13.26 4.18
CA HIS A 29 5.01 11.90 3.80
C HIS A 29 6.20 11.37 4.59
N VAL A 30 7.21 12.19 4.79
CA VAL A 30 8.37 11.82 5.63
C VAL A 30 7.93 11.52 7.05
N GLN A 31 7.15 12.39 7.65
CA GLN A 31 6.64 12.21 9.01
C GLN A 31 5.80 10.96 9.16
N MET A 32 4.98 10.66 8.15
CA MET A 32 4.14 9.47 8.15
C MET A 32 4.99 8.20 8.09
N ASP A 33 5.98 8.17 7.22
CA ASP A 33 6.87 7.02 7.07
C ASP A 33 7.70 6.79 8.35
N GLU A 34 8.20 7.87 8.96
CA GLU A 34 8.91 7.79 10.24
C GLU A 34 8.01 7.29 11.37
N ALA A 35 6.77 7.74 11.42
CA ALA A 35 5.80 7.29 12.42
C ALA A 35 5.50 5.80 12.27
N VAL A 36 5.44 5.29 11.05
CA VAL A 36 5.27 3.85 10.80
C VAL A 36 6.49 3.07 11.31
N LEU A 37 7.70 3.52 11.02
CA LEU A 37 8.92 2.86 11.54
C LEU A 37 8.96 2.88 13.07
N ASP A 38 8.58 3.98 13.67
CA ASP A 38 8.51 4.11 15.12
C ASP A 38 7.53 3.10 15.72
N ALA A 39 6.37 2.92 15.09
CA ALA A 39 5.37 1.95 15.51
C ALA A 39 5.89 0.51 15.49
N TYR A 40 6.78 0.19 14.55
CA TYR A 40 7.45 -1.12 14.49
C TYR A 40 8.70 -1.22 15.36
N GLY A 41 9.18 -0.11 15.91
CA GLY A 41 10.42 -0.06 16.66
C GLY A 41 11.68 -0.16 15.80
N TRP A 42 11.59 0.23 14.52
CA TRP A 42 12.68 0.14 13.55
C TRP A 42 13.37 1.49 13.29
N ASN A 43 13.61 2.24 14.36
CA ASN A 43 14.19 3.59 14.27
C ASN A 43 15.66 3.61 13.82
N ASP A 44 16.27 2.45 13.68
CA ASP A 44 17.63 2.30 13.15
C ASP A 44 17.71 2.38 11.62
N ILE A 45 16.57 2.37 10.94
CA ILE A 45 16.53 2.47 9.47
C ILE A 45 16.49 3.95 9.06
N GLU A 46 17.50 4.37 8.31
CA GLU A 46 17.50 5.70 7.72
C GLU A 46 16.75 5.69 6.40
N LEU A 47 15.63 6.37 6.33
CA LEU A 47 14.76 6.35 5.14
C LEU A 47 15.33 7.14 3.97
N LYS A 48 16.01 8.25 4.23
CA LYS A 48 16.66 9.11 3.22
C LYS A 48 15.74 9.43 2.04
N HIS A 49 14.64 10.09 2.34
CA HIS A 49 13.67 10.50 1.31
C HIS A 49 14.31 11.42 0.27
N ASP A 50 14.16 11.06 -0.98
CA ASP A 50 14.64 11.86 -2.12
C ASP A 50 13.95 11.35 -3.38
N PHE A 51 14.36 11.87 -4.51
CA PHE A 51 13.89 11.41 -5.81
C PHE A 51 14.72 10.22 -6.26
N TYR A 52 14.07 9.09 -6.40
CA TYR A 52 14.71 7.85 -6.85
C TYR A 52 13.96 7.27 -8.05
N GLU A 53 14.69 6.58 -8.88
CA GLU A 53 14.12 5.84 -9.99
C GLU A 53 13.58 4.49 -9.47
N VAL A 54 12.33 4.17 -9.84
CA VAL A 54 11.67 2.93 -9.42
C VAL A 54 11.36 2.05 -10.64
N ASP A 55 11.69 0.78 -10.55
CA ASP A 55 11.66 -0.16 -11.68
C ASP A 55 10.25 -0.58 -12.08
N TYR A 56 9.31 -0.50 -11.17
CA TYR A 56 7.94 -0.98 -11.39
C TYR A 56 7.06 0.01 -12.14
N LEU A 57 7.58 1.17 -12.50
CA LEU A 57 6.87 2.17 -13.29
C LEU A 57 7.41 2.26 -14.72
N PRO A 58 6.62 2.79 -15.68
CA PRO A 58 7.10 3.00 -17.04
C PRO A 58 8.33 3.89 -17.10
N GLU A 59 9.19 3.67 -18.07
CA GLU A 59 10.49 4.37 -18.19
C GLU A 59 10.40 5.89 -18.13
N ASN A 60 9.36 6.46 -18.70
CA ASN A 60 9.18 7.91 -18.73
C ASN A 60 8.59 8.49 -17.43
N ASP A 61 8.29 7.64 -16.45
CA ASP A 61 7.62 8.05 -15.21
C ASP A 61 8.19 7.36 -13.97
N ARG A 62 9.46 6.98 -14.01
CA ARG A 62 10.11 6.21 -12.94
C ARG A 62 10.58 7.01 -11.75
N VAL A 63 10.79 8.32 -11.92
CA VAL A 63 11.33 9.14 -10.83
C VAL A 63 10.23 9.51 -9.85
N ARG A 64 10.38 9.12 -8.61
CA ARG A 64 9.41 9.37 -7.54
C ARG A 64 10.11 9.87 -6.28
N PHE A 65 9.43 10.75 -5.55
CA PHE A 65 9.84 11.13 -4.22
C PHE A 65 9.46 10.02 -3.25
N THR A 66 10.44 9.30 -2.76
CA THR A 66 10.22 8.12 -1.92
C THR A 66 11.45 7.84 -1.04
N ILE A 67 11.38 6.78 -0.25
CA ILE A 67 12.49 6.33 0.57
C ILE A 67 13.60 5.73 -0.30
N HIS A 68 14.82 5.72 0.24
CA HIS A 68 15.96 5.13 -0.45
C HIS A 68 15.70 3.64 -0.77
N PRO A 69 16.11 3.15 -1.94
CA PRO A 69 15.89 1.75 -2.32
C PRO A 69 16.40 0.74 -1.31
N ASP A 70 17.54 0.99 -0.69
CA ASP A 70 18.09 0.07 0.34
C ASP A 70 17.25 0.08 1.61
N ALA A 71 16.74 1.25 2.02
CA ALA A 71 15.82 1.35 3.14
C ALA A 71 14.54 0.56 2.86
N ARG A 72 14.01 0.66 1.65
CA ARG A 72 12.84 -0.12 1.24
C ARG A 72 13.09 -1.62 1.30
N LYS A 73 14.24 -2.08 0.84
CA LYS A 73 14.63 -3.49 0.92
C LYS A 73 14.72 -3.98 2.36
N GLU A 74 15.31 -3.18 3.23
CA GLU A 74 15.43 -3.53 4.64
C GLU A 74 14.07 -3.61 5.33
N VAL A 75 13.18 -2.64 5.05
CA VAL A 75 11.81 -2.65 5.58
C VAL A 75 11.06 -3.90 5.10
N LEU A 76 11.12 -4.21 3.81
CA LEU A 76 10.47 -5.39 3.25
C LEU A 76 11.00 -6.69 3.85
N LYS A 77 12.32 -6.78 4.06
CA LYS A 77 12.95 -7.92 4.70
C LYS A 77 12.42 -8.13 6.11
N ARG A 78 12.40 -7.06 6.91
CA ARG A 78 11.90 -7.11 8.30
C ARG A 78 10.42 -7.43 8.38
N LEU A 79 9.62 -6.90 7.46
CA LEU A 79 8.19 -7.24 7.37
C LEU A 79 8.00 -8.71 7.05
N LEU A 80 8.78 -9.27 6.15
CA LEU A 80 8.72 -10.69 5.81
C LEU A 80 9.10 -11.57 7.00
N GLU A 81 10.16 -11.22 7.69
CA GLU A 81 10.61 -11.93 8.91
C GLU A 81 9.53 -11.89 10.00
N LEU A 82 8.95 -10.71 10.23
CA LEU A 82 7.87 -10.53 11.19
C LEU A 82 6.64 -11.36 10.81
N ASN A 83 6.28 -11.36 9.54
CA ASN A 83 5.15 -12.14 9.03
C ASN A 83 5.36 -13.64 9.24
N HIS A 84 6.56 -14.15 8.98
CA HIS A 84 6.90 -15.55 9.25
C HIS A 84 6.81 -15.88 10.73
N LYS A 85 7.34 -15.01 11.58
CA LYS A 85 7.29 -15.20 13.04
C LYS A 85 5.84 -15.28 13.53
N ILE A 86 5.01 -14.34 13.13
CA ILE A 86 3.58 -14.31 13.51
C ILE A 86 2.88 -15.57 13.00
N HIS A 87 3.15 -15.98 11.78
CA HIS A 87 2.56 -17.18 11.20
C HIS A 87 2.94 -18.45 11.99
N GLU A 88 4.19 -18.58 12.40
CA GLU A 88 4.64 -19.70 13.21
C GLU A 88 3.99 -19.69 14.61
N GLU A 89 3.85 -18.52 15.22
CA GLU A 89 3.15 -18.36 16.49
C GLU A 89 1.68 -18.74 16.38
N GLU A 90 0.99 -18.27 15.35
CA GLU A 90 -0.41 -18.59 15.09
C GLU A 90 -0.59 -20.10 14.82
N LYS A 91 0.34 -20.69 14.12
CA LYS A 91 0.31 -22.13 13.84
C LYS A 91 0.51 -22.95 15.11
N ALA A 92 1.46 -22.54 15.98
CA ALA A 92 1.69 -23.18 17.27
C ALA A 92 0.46 -23.09 18.19
N ASP A 93 -0.26 -21.97 18.15
CA ASP A 93 -1.48 -21.75 18.93
C ASP A 93 -2.72 -22.41 18.31
N GLY A 94 -2.61 -23.01 17.14
CA GLY A 94 -3.72 -23.66 16.45
C GLY A 94 -4.73 -22.71 15.82
N LEU A 95 -4.47 -21.41 15.77
CA LEU A 95 -5.36 -20.42 15.20
C LEU A 95 -5.52 -20.58 13.68
N PHE A 96 -4.49 -21.05 13.02
CA PHE A 96 -4.49 -21.29 11.59
C PHE A 96 -5.48 -22.38 11.19
N ASP A 97 -5.59 -23.44 11.95
CA ASP A 97 -6.51 -24.55 11.71
C ASP A 97 -7.99 -24.09 11.87
N LYS A 98 -8.26 -23.22 12.81
CA LYS A 98 -9.60 -22.63 13.01
C LYS A 98 -10.01 -21.78 11.79
N LYS A 99 -9.12 -20.97 11.28
CA LYS A 99 -9.37 -20.17 10.07
C LYS A 99 -9.67 -21.07 8.87
N LYS A 100 -8.94 -22.15 8.73
CA LYS A 100 -9.13 -23.10 7.63
C LYS A 100 -10.52 -23.76 7.68
N THR A 101 -11.00 -24.10 8.86
CA THR A 101 -12.33 -24.67 9.05
C THR A 101 -13.45 -23.67 8.72
N VAL A 102 -13.28 -22.44 9.12
CA VAL A 102 -14.26 -21.38 8.81
C VAL A 102 -14.31 -21.09 7.32
N SER A 103 -13.14 -21.01 6.68
CA SER A 103 -13.06 -20.79 5.24
C SER A 103 -13.71 -21.93 4.47
N LYS A 104 -13.51 -23.18 4.91
CA LYS A 104 -14.11 -24.34 4.29
C LYS A 104 -15.64 -24.33 4.43
N LYS A 105 -16.16 -23.93 5.58
CA LYS A 105 -17.61 -23.75 5.80
C LYS A 105 -18.20 -22.70 4.86
N VAL A 106 -17.51 -21.58 4.71
CA VAL A 106 -17.96 -20.51 3.84
C VAL A 106 -17.99 -20.98 2.38
N ASN A 107 -16.99 -21.74 1.96
CA ASN A 107 -16.96 -22.28 0.60
C ASN A 107 -18.13 -23.24 0.33
N ILE A 108 -18.49 -24.07 1.30
CA ILE A 108 -19.63 -24.97 1.17
C ILE A 108 -20.93 -24.20 1.01
N VAL A 109 -21.10 -23.14 1.79
CA VAL A 109 -22.29 -22.29 1.69
C VAL A 109 -22.36 -21.56 0.35
N ASN A 110 -21.22 -21.25 -0.24
CA ASN A 110 -21.15 -20.53 -1.51
C ASN A 110 -21.32 -21.44 -2.73
N GLU A 111 -21.22 -22.75 -2.60
CA GLU A 111 -21.41 -23.68 -3.71
C GLU A 111 -22.73 -23.49 -4.48
N PRO A 112 -23.88 -23.30 -3.83
CA PRO A 112 -25.11 -23.02 -4.56
C PRO A 112 -25.04 -21.76 -5.41
N GLN A 113 -24.32 -20.76 -4.93
CA GLN A 113 -24.13 -19.52 -5.68
C GLN A 113 -23.23 -19.73 -6.90
N ALA A 114 -22.23 -20.58 -6.79
CA ALA A 114 -21.40 -20.95 -7.92
C ALA A 114 -22.22 -21.68 -8.98
N GLY A 115 -23.15 -22.52 -8.57
CA GLY A 115 -24.08 -23.17 -9.47
C GLY A 115 -24.96 -22.18 -10.24
N TYR A 116 -25.36 -21.12 -9.57
CA TYR A 116 -26.08 -20.04 -10.21
C TYR A 116 -25.24 -19.38 -11.31
N GLY A 117 -23.98 -19.10 -11.06
CA GLY A 117 -23.08 -18.57 -12.08
C GLY A 117 -22.87 -19.52 -13.24
N GLY A 118 -22.78 -20.81 -12.98
CA GLY A 118 -22.71 -21.84 -14.00
C GLY A 118 -23.93 -21.86 -14.90
N ASN A 119 -25.10 -21.64 -14.32
CA ASN A 119 -26.33 -21.58 -15.09
C ASN A 119 -26.35 -20.42 -16.08
N LEU A 120 -25.81 -19.28 -15.70
CA LEU A 120 -25.71 -18.15 -16.62
C LEU A 120 -24.90 -18.44 -17.85
N PHE A 121 -23.82 -19.18 -17.70
CA PHE A 121 -22.98 -19.57 -18.83
C PHE A 121 -23.61 -20.70 -19.68
N ASN A 122 -24.38 -21.54 -19.07
CA ASN A 122 -25.02 -22.68 -19.77
C ASN A 122 -26.19 -22.24 -20.65
N GLN A 123 -26.71 -21.05 -20.49
CA GLN A 123 -27.79 -20.55 -21.33
C GLN A 123 -27.32 -20.18 -22.73
N GLU A 124 -26.06 -20.05 -22.93
CA GLU A 124 -25.48 -19.84 -24.26
C GLU A 124 -25.45 -21.10 -25.08
#